data_6511bf984072fb9976e99a26ec816596
#
_entry.id   6511bf984072fb9976e99a26ec816596
#
_cell.length_a   1.000
_cell.length_b   1.000
_cell.length_c   1.000
_cell.angle_alpha   90.00
_cell.angle_beta   90.00
_cell.angle_gamma   90.00
#
_symmetry.space_group_name_H-M   'P 1'
#
loop_
_entity.id
_entity.type
_entity.pdbx_description
1 polymer ?
#
loop_
_entity_poly.entity_id
_entity_poly.type
_entity_poly.pdbx_seq_one_letter_code
_entity_poly.pdbx_strand_id
1 'polypeptide(L)'
;MQFKTPQELQAELGRRIRQLRLSRNIDQRAAAAKAGVTRATLQNLEAGRGSSVQTLLRILKALNYLEGIEILAPQPTVNPLALLKTKTPPQRARHRRLARPRKANP
;
A
#
# COMPACT_ATOMS: atom_id res chain seq x y z
N MET A 1 -2.28 20.09 -2.58
CA MET A 1 -3.46 19.23 -2.68
C MET A 1 -4.33 19.42 -1.45
N GLN A 2 -5.61 19.67 -1.65
CA GLN A 2 -6.51 20.08 -0.57
C GLN A 2 -7.71 19.16 -0.45
N PHE A 3 -7.48 17.88 -0.51
CA PHE A 3 -8.56 16.91 -0.38
C PHE A 3 -8.84 16.69 1.09
N LYS A 4 -10.12 16.70 1.46
CA LYS A 4 -10.53 16.65 2.86
C LYS A 4 -11.18 15.35 3.26
N THR A 5 -11.76 14.63 2.32
CA THR A 5 -12.49 13.40 2.65
C THR A 5 -11.76 12.19 2.13
N PRO A 6 -11.94 11.04 2.79
CA PRO A 6 -11.37 9.80 2.26
C PRO A 6 -11.85 9.48 0.84
N GLN A 7 -13.09 9.85 0.51
CA GLN A 7 -13.61 9.60 -0.82
C GLN A 7 -12.88 10.43 -1.87
N GLU A 8 -12.58 11.68 -1.54
CA GLU A 8 -11.82 12.55 -2.44
C GLU A 8 -10.40 12.02 -2.65
N LEU A 9 -9.78 11.57 -1.56
CA LEU A 9 -8.45 10.99 -1.64
C LEU A 9 -8.45 9.71 -2.46
N GLN A 10 -9.48 8.90 -2.30
CA GLN A 10 -9.63 7.65 -3.04
C GLN A 10 -9.79 7.92 -4.53
N ALA A 11 -10.58 8.93 -4.88
CA ALA A 11 -10.75 9.32 -6.28
C ALA A 11 -9.44 9.82 -6.88
N GLU A 12 -8.71 10.61 -6.10
CA GLU A 12 -7.42 11.12 -6.58
C GLU A 12 -6.40 9.99 -6.73
N LEU A 13 -6.38 9.06 -5.79
CA LEU A 13 -5.49 7.90 -5.90
C LEU A 13 -5.80 7.10 -7.16
N GLY A 14 -7.08 6.84 -7.42
CA GLY A 14 -7.48 6.11 -8.62
C GLY A 14 -7.01 6.81 -9.88
N ARG A 15 -7.16 8.12 -9.94
CA ARG A 15 -6.73 8.91 -11.07
C ARG A 15 -5.22 8.80 -11.28
N ARG A 16 -4.46 8.85 -10.19
CA ARG A 16 -3.00 8.75 -10.27
C ARG A 16 -2.54 7.36 -10.68
N ILE A 17 -3.22 6.33 -10.20
CA ILE A 17 -2.93 4.95 -10.62
C ILE A 17 -3.15 4.82 -12.12
N ARG A 18 -4.24 5.39 -12.63
CA ARG A 18 -4.50 5.36 -14.06
C ARG A 18 -3.41 6.07 -14.85
N GLN A 19 -3.01 7.25 -14.38
CA GLN A 19 -1.94 8.00 -15.05
C GLN A 19 -0.63 7.22 -15.04
N LEU A 20 -0.33 6.59 -13.90
CA LEU A 20 0.88 5.78 -13.79
C LEU A 20 0.85 4.62 -14.78
N ARG A 21 -0.29 3.93 -14.85
CA ARG A 21 -0.46 2.82 -15.78
C ARG A 21 -0.24 3.28 -17.23
N LEU A 22 -0.86 4.40 -17.58
CA LEU A 22 -0.72 4.92 -18.94
C LEU A 22 0.72 5.32 -19.24
N SER A 23 1.42 5.86 -18.24
CA SER A 23 2.82 6.23 -18.43
C SER A 23 3.72 5.01 -18.63
N ARG A 24 3.28 3.84 -18.19
CA ARG A 24 3.98 2.58 -18.41
C ARG A 24 3.57 1.92 -19.71
N ASN A 25 2.66 2.53 -20.45
CA ASN A 25 2.22 2.03 -21.76
C ASN A 25 1.54 0.67 -21.65
N ILE A 26 0.75 0.47 -20.61
CA ILE A 26 0.12 -0.82 -20.37
C ILE A 26 -1.38 -0.61 -20.22
N ASP A 27 -2.19 -1.44 -20.89
CA ASP A 27 -3.63 -1.30 -20.81
C ASP A 27 -4.18 -1.98 -19.55
N GLN A 28 -5.48 -1.77 -19.29
CA GLN A 28 -6.10 -2.31 -18.08
C GLN A 28 -6.05 -3.83 -18.03
N ARG A 29 -6.30 -4.48 -19.16
CA ARG A 29 -6.32 -5.93 -19.20
C ARG A 29 -4.96 -6.50 -18.83
N ALA A 30 -3.92 -5.97 -19.45
CA ALA A 30 -2.57 -6.47 -19.21
C ALA A 30 -2.12 -6.16 -17.78
N ALA A 31 -2.44 -4.96 -17.29
CA ALA A 31 -2.07 -4.60 -15.93
C ALA A 31 -2.79 -5.49 -14.91
N ALA A 32 -4.07 -5.72 -15.10
CA ALA A 32 -4.84 -6.58 -14.21
C ALA A 32 -4.29 -8.01 -14.20
N ALA A 33 -3.99 -8.54 -15.38
CA ALA A 33 -3.42 -9.88 -15.48
C ALA A 33 -2.09 -9.96 -14.76
N LYS A 34 -1.23 -8.95 -14.94
CA LYS A 34 0.06 -8.92 -14.30
C LYS A 34 -0.05 -8.80 -12.78
N ALA A 35 -1.07 -8.09 -12.32
CA ALA A 35 -1.30 -7.91 -10.88
C ALA A 35 -2.03 -9.09 -10.26
N GLY A 36 -2.58 -10.00 -11.06
CA GLY A 36 -3.35 -11.10 -10.53
C GLY A 36 -4.71 -10.69 -10.02
N VAL A 37 -5.31 -9.66 -10.62
CA VAL A 37 -6.65 -9.19 -10.24
C VAL A 37 -7.50 -9.15 -11.50
N THR A 38 -8.81 -8.99 -11.31
CA THR A 38 -9.71 -8.87 -12.46
C THR A 38 -9.62 -7.45 -13.02
N ARG A 39 -9.95 -7.33 -14.30
CA ARG A 39 -10.01 -6.02 -14.91
C ARG A 39 -11.02 -5.12 -14.20
N ALA A 40 -12.17 -5.69 -13.78
CA ALA A 40 -13.17 -4.93 -13.06
C ALA A 40 -12.62 -4.36 -11.76
N THR A 41 -11.80 -5.12 -11.06
CA THR A 41 -11.16 -4.66 -9.84
C THR A 41 -10.25 -3.46 -10.12
N LEU A 42 -9.46 -3.54 -11.18
CA LEU A 42 -8.60 -2.41 -11.56
C LEU A 42 -9.44 -1.20 -11.99
N GLN A 43 -10.50 -1.44 -12.76
CA GLN A 43 -11.38 -0.34 -13.16
C GLN A 43 -11.99 0.35 -11.94
N ASN A 44 -12.40 -0.40 -10.95
CA ASN A 44 -12.97 0.17 -9.73
C ASN A 44 -11.94 1.03 -9.00
N LEU A 45 -10.72 0.56 -8.91
CA LEU A 45 -9.67 1.33 -8.27
C LEU A 45 -9.42 2.64 -9.03
N GLU A 46 -9.27 2.57 -10.34
CA GLU A 46 -8.98 3.75 -11.15
C GLU A 46 -10.14 4.73 -11.18
N ALA A 47 -11.36 4.23 -11.04
CA ALA A 47 -12.55 5.08 -11.01
C ALA A 47 -12.80 5.71 -9.64
N GLY A 48 -11.98 5.40 -8.65
CA GLY A 48 -12.13 5.98 -7.33
C GLY A 48 -13.12 5.27 -6.44
N ARG A 49 -13.51 4.04 -6.80
CA ARG A 49 -14.44 3.26 -5.99
C ARG A 49 -13.74 2.46 -4.90
N GLY A 50 -12.41 2.48 -4.93
CA GLY A 50 -11.64 1.83 -3.89
C GLY A 50 -11.24 0.41 -4.22
N SER A 51 -10.50 -0.18 -3.32
CA SER A 51 -10.06 -1.56 -3.42
C SER A 51 -9.56 -2.00 -2.05
N SER A 52 -9.28 -3.28 -1.93
CA SER A 52 -8.55 -3.74 -0.75
C SER A 52 -7.12 -3.23 -0.82
N VAL A 53 -6.47 -3.17 0.33
CA VAL A 53 -5.07 -2.79 0.40
C VAL A 53 -4.21 -3.78 -0.39
N GLN A 54 -4.54 -5.07 -0.29
CA GLN A 54 -3.78 -6.08 -1.03
C GLN A 54 -3.88 -5.85 -2.54
N THR A 55 -5.05 -5.53 -3.03
CA THR A 55 -5.23 -5.24 -4.45
C THR A 55 -4.39 -4.05 -4.87
N LEU A 56 -4.41 -2.99 -4.07
CA LEU A 56 -3.60 -1.80 -4.36
C LEU A 56 -2.11 -2.16 -4.45
N LEU A 57 -1.62 -2.94 -3.49
CA LEU A 57 -0.22 -3.33 -3.48
C LEU A 57 0.13 -4.21 -4.69
N ARG A 58 -0.77 -5.11 -5.08
CA ARG A 58 -0.54 -5.94 -6.27
C ARG A 58 -0.44 -5.08 -7.52
N ILE A 59 -1.28 -4.07 -7.62
CA ILE A 59 -1.28 -3.19 -8.78
C ILE A 59 -0.01 -2.33 -8.81
N LEU A 60 0.39 -1.78 -7.67
CA LEU A 60 1.63 -1.00 -7.60
C LEU A 60 2.83 -1.85 -8.01
N LYS A 61 2.85 -3.10 -7.57
CA LYS A 61 3.93 -4.00 -7.93
C LYS A 61 3.91 -4.29 -9.43
N ALA A 62 2.72 -4.52 -9.99
CA ALA A 62 2.59 -4.80 -11.41
C ALA A 62 3.01 -3.63 -12.27
N LEU A 63 2.80 -2.41 -11.78
CA LEU A 63 3.21 -1.20 -12.47
C LEU A 63 4.65 -0.81 -12.15
N ASN A 64 5.34 -1.64 -11.39
CA ASN A 64 6.74 -1.44 -11.03
C ASN A 64 6.93 -0.13 -10.28
N TYR A 65 6.08 0.11 -9.30
CA TYR A 65 6.11 1.34 -8.49
C TYR A 65 6.04 1.00 -7.01
N LEU A 66 7.06 0.28 -6.53
CA LEU A 66 7.11 -0.12 -5.13
C LEU A 66 7.45 1.05 -4.20
N GLU A 67 8.07 2.10 -4.73
CA GLU A 67 8.34 3.27 -3.92
C GLU A 67 7.05 3.97 -3.47
N GLY A 68 5.92 3.62 -4.05
CA GLY A 68 4.64 4.11 -3.55
C GLY A 68 4.36 3.69 -2.12
N ILE A 69 4.88 2.53 -1.71
CA ILE A 69 4.72 2.08 -0.33
C ILE A 69 5.48 2.99 0.62
N GLU A 70 6.68 3.42 0.23
CA GLU A 70 7.47 4.34 1.03
C GLU A 70 6.75 5.67 1.22
N ILE A 71 6.11 6.14 0.16
CA ILE A 71 5.39 7.43 0.23
C ILE A 71 4.14 7.30 1.08
N LEU A 72 3.42 6.19 0.95
CA LEU A 72 2.19 5.97 1.72
C LEU A 72 2.46 5.86 3.21
N ALA A 73 3.51 5.14 3.57
CA ALA A 73 3.83 4.87 4.97
C ALA A 73 5.33 4.83 5.10
N PRO A 74 5.97 5.99 5.12
CA PRO A 74 7.42 6.02 5.23
C PRO A 74 7.86 5.46 6.57
N GLN A 75 9.03 4.84 6.56
CA GLN A 75 9.58 4.33 7.80
C GLN A 75 9.94 5.50 8.70
N PRO A 76 9.70 5.37 10.02
CA PRO A 76 10.08 6.43 10.94
C PRO A 76 11.58 6.68 10.88
N THR A 77 11.96 7.95 11.02
CA THR A 77 13.36 8.30 11.12
C THR A 77 13.93 7.70 12.39
N VAL A 78 15.06 7.03 12.28
CA VAL A 78 15.71 6.43 13.43
C VAL A 78 16.72 7.41 14.00
N ASN A 79 16.52 7.78 15.27
CA ASN A 79 17.45 8.62 15.98
C ASN A 79 18.44 7.72 16.71
N PRO A 80 19.74 7.78 16.38
CA PRO A 80 20.72 6.92 17.04
C PRO A 80 20.73 7.07 18.56
N LEU A 81 20.52 8.29 19.05
CA LEU A 81 20.50 8.48 20.48
C LEU A 81 19.29 7.81 21.13
N ALA A 82 18.16 7.84 20.45
CA ALA A 82 16.97 7.17 20.94
C ALA A 82 17.19 5.66 21.00
N LEU A 83 17.89 5.11 20.02
CA LEU A 83 18.19 3.69 20.02
C LEU A 83 19.07 3.29 21.19
N LEU A 84 20.01 4.15 21.55
CA LEU A 84 20.87 3.88 22.70
C LEU A 84 20.10 3.90 23.99
N LYS A 85 19.06 4.72 24.08
CA LYS A 85 18.26 4.81 25.29
C LYS A 85 17.28 3.69 25.45
N THR A 86 16.79 3.12 24.37
CA THR A 86 15.84 2.04 24.45
C THR A 86 16.56 0.72 24.29
N LYS A 87 16.52 -0.06 25.31
CA LYS A 87 17.13 -1.39 25.25
C LYS A 87 16.24 -2.38 24.54
N THR A 88 14.97 -2.10 24.44
CA THR A 88 14.02 -2.99 23.82
C THR A 88 13.75 -2.56 22.41
N PRO A 89 13.50 -3.51 21.51
CA PRO A 89 13.08 -3.12 20.17
C PRO A 89 11.75 -2.39 20.21
N PRO A 90 11.44 -1.64 19.16
CA PRO A 90 10.15 -0.95 19.13
C PRO A 90 9.04 -1.95 19.38
N GLN A 91 8.14 -1.56 20.26
CA GLN A 91 7.06 -2.43 20.62
C GLN A 91 6.13 -2.66 19.47
N ARG A 92 5.86 -3.89 19.28
CA ARG A 92 4.74 -4.25 18.48
C ARG A 92 3.54 -3.99 19.35
N ALA A 93 2.88 -3.18 18.96
CA ALA A 93 1.71 -2.86 19.75
C ALA A 93 0.90 -4.10 20.03
N ARG A 94 1.75 -4.77 20.58
CA ARG A 94 1.22 -5.61 20.94
C ARG A 94 0.46 -6.27 20.92
N HIS A 95 0.78 -6.52 20.54
CA HIS A 95 0.44 -7.50 20.66
C HIS A 95 0.28 -8.18 20.53
N ARG A 96 0.38 -8.31 20.36
CA ARG A 96 0.36 -9.26 20.38
C ARG A 96 0.24 -9.96 20.20
N ARG A 97 0.25 -9.98 20.01
CA ARG A 97 0.21 -10.94 20.00
C ARG A 97 0.23 -11.57 19.61
N LEU A 98 0.41 -11.48 19.52
CA LEU A 98 0.51 -12.37 19.37
C LEU A 98 0.49 -13.09 19.07
N ALA A 99 0.75 -13.05 19.23
CA ALA A 99 0.85 -14.03 19.12
C ALA A 99 0.76 -14.77 18.80
N ARG A 100 0.83 -14.87 18.83
CA ARG A 100 0.80 -15.82 18.79
C ARG A 100 0.94 -16.58 18.58
N PRO A 101 1.11 -16.61 18.72
CA PRO A 101 1.28 -17.48 18.61
C PRO A 101 1.36 -18.06 18.40
N ARG A 102 1.57 -18.24 18.31
CA ARG A 102 1.61 -19.01 18.29
C ARG A 102 1.89 -19.72 18.15
N LYS A 103 2.07 -19.62 18.18
CA LYS A 103 2.30 -20.27 18.28
C LYS A 103 2.74 -20.72 18.43
N ALA A 104 3.00 -20.46 18.72
CA ALA A 104 3.33 -20.86 19.03
C ALA A 104 3.71 -21.11 19.48
N ASN A 105 3.85 -21.02 19.54
CA ASN A 105 4.11 -21.42 20.08
C ASN A 105 4.51 -21.83 20.29
N PRO A 106 4.83 -21.90 20.66
CA PRO A 106 5.09 -22.56 20.84
C PRO A 106 5.10 -22.99 21.03
#